data_c5a6acdf4cb417c1ad5f36463e6c9b3a
#
_entry.id   c5a6acdf4cb417c1ad5f36463e6c9b3a
#
_cell.length_a   1.000
_cell.length_b   1.000
_cell.length_c   1.000
_cell.angle_alpha   90.00
_cell.angle_beta   90.00
_cell.angle_gamma   90.00
#
_symmetry.space_group_name_H-M   'P 1'
#
loop_
_entity.id
_entity.type
_entity.pdbx_description
1 polymer ?
#
loop_
_entity_poly.entity_id
_entity_poly.type
_entity_poly.pdbx_seq_one_letter_code
_entity_poly.pdbx_strand_id
1 'polypeptide(L)'
;LPLQGRHNPSGLPYGNPPPFTREAELYCKVGCLGQKGRQNPTEELKMKYNHNKNLVKNAKVLREDMTKEERHLWYDYLRNKDVRFLRQKIIGSYIVDFYCAKANLVIELDGSQHYEDKGIKYDAERTKFLEQNGLTVVRIPNNEINRNFDGVCEYLDSVLKSRCRTGD
;
A
#
# COMPACT_ATOMS: atom_id res chain seq x y z
N LEU A 1 -0.81 27.71 -34.09
CA LEU A 1 0.40 27.42 -33.33
C LEU A 1 0.07 26.30 -32.34
N PRO A 2 0.74 25.14 -32.36
CA PRO A 2 0.50 24.06 -31.43
C PRO A 2 1.17 24.34 -30.08
N LEU A 3 0.45 24.12 -28.98
CA LEU A 3 0.94 24.24 -27.62
C LEU A 3 1.93 23.09 -27.33
N GLN A 4 3.16 23.44 -27.03
CA GLN A 4 4.23 22.51 -26.64
C GLN A 4 3.89 21.86 -25.30
N GLY A 5 3.80 20.53 -25.29
CA GLY A 5 3.65 19.72 -24.08
C GLY A 5 4.89 19.83 -23.19
N ARG A 6 4.68 20.06 -21.91
CA ARG A 6 5.76 20.07 -20.91
C ARG A 6 6.29 18.65 -20.73
N HIS A 7 7.56 18.45 -21.05
CA HIS A 7 8.28 17.21 -20.80
C HIS A 7 8.49 17.05 -19.28
N ASN A 8 8.06 15.92 -18.74
CA ASN A 8 8.40 15.49 -17.38
C ASN A 8 9.83 14.90 -17.41
N PRO A 9 10.78 15.42 -16.63
CA PRO A 9 12.18 14.97 -16.68
C PRO A 9 12.41 13.55 -16.11
N SER A 10 11.42 12.93 -15.48
CA SER A 10 11.51 11.55 -14.95
C SER A 10 11.00 10.47 -15.91
N GLY A 11 10.43 10.84 -17.07
CA GLY A 11 10.04 9.91 -18.13
C GLY A 11 8.94 8.88 -17.81
N LEU A 12 8.29 8.98 -16.65
CA LEU A 12 7.24 8.03 -16.25
C LEU A 12 5.85 8.67 -16.50
N PRO A 13 4.97 8.03 -17.27
CA PRO A 13 3.62 8.53 -17.45
C PRO A 13 2.84 8.37 -16.14
N TYR A 14 2.30 9.48 -15.64
CA TYR A 14 1.25 9.47 -14.63
C TYR A 14 -0.03 8.92 -15.27
N GLY A 15 -0.17 7.62 -15.27
CA GLY A 15 -1.37 6.90 -15.69
C GLY A 15 -1.64 5.80 -14.68
N ASN A 16 -2.91 5.39 -14.57
CA ASN A 16 -3.30 4.24 -13.76
C ASN A 16 -2.30 3.09 -13.94
N PRO A 17 -1.89 2.40 -12.86
CA PRO A 17 -1.07 1.21 -13.00
C PRO A 17 -1.79 0.26 -13.97
N PRO A 18 -1.05 -0.41 -14.86
CA PRO A 18 -1.63 -1.37 -15.79
C PRO A 18 -2.38 -2.47 -15.01
N PRO A 19 -3.43 -3.04 -15.59
CA PRO A 19 -4.11 -4.18 -14.98
C PRO A 19 -3.06 -5.26 -14.68
N PHE A 20 -3.22 -5.99 -13.58
CA PHE A 20 -2.27 -6.98 -13.03
C PHE A 20 -1.76 -7.93 -14.12
N THR A 21 -0.72 -7.51 -14.82
CA THR A 21 0.02 -8.25 -15.83
C THR A 21 1.45 -8.43 -15.35
N ARG A 22 2.23 -9.28 -16.00
CA ARG A 22 3.67 -9.48 -15.71
C ARG A 22 4.47 -8.18 -15.61
N GLU A 23 3.99 -7.09 -16.19
CA GLU A 23 4.63 -5.77 -16.15
C GLU A 23 4.42 -5.06 -14.80
N ALA A 24 3.38 -5.37 -14.04
CA ALA A 24 3.17 -4.85 -12.68
C ALA A 24 4.26 -5.33 -11.70
N GLU A 25 4.87 -6.50 -11.95
CA GLU A 25 6.03 -6.97 -11.19
C GLU A 25 7.27 -6.09 -11.37
N LEU A 26 7.42 -5.43 -12.53
CA LEU A 26 8.54 -4.51 -12.78
C LEU A 26 8.41 -3.21 -11.97
N TYR A 27 7.20 -2.72 -11.76
CA TYR A 27 6.96 -1.52 -10.95
C TYR A 27 7.31 -1.72 -9.48
N CYS A 28 7.07 -2.92 -8.94
CA CYS A 28 7.46 -3.27 -7.58
C CYS A 28 9.00 -3.41 -7.41
N LYS A 29 9.72 -3.78 -8.49
CA LYS A 29 11.18 -3.99 -8.44
C LYS A 29 11.99 -2.70 -8.44
N VAL A 30 11.47 -1.61 -8.99
CA VAL A 30 12.20 -0.33 -9.08
C VAL A 30 12.28 0.40 -7.73
N GLY A 31 11.32 0.19 -6.82
CA GLY A 31 11.35 0.74 -5.46
C GLY A 31 12.26 0.00 -4.47
N CYS A 32 12.80 -1.17 -4.84
CA CYS A 32 13.57 -2.02 -3.92
C CYS A 32 15.10 -1.91 -4.04
N LEU A 33 15.63 -1.06 -4.92
CA LEU A 33 17.07 -0.85 -5.09
C LEU A 33 17.57 0.26 -4.18
N GLY A 34 17.89 -0.09 -2.95
CA GLY A 34 18.74 0.73 -2.11
C GLY A 34 18.35 0.81 -0.64
N GLN A 35 18.70 -0.20 0.13
CA GLN A 35 19.32 0.05 1.45
C GLN A 35 19.85 -1.25 2.04
N LYS A 36 21.19 -1.36 2.10
CA LYS A 36 21.90 -2.30 2.96
C LYS A 36 21.90 -1.73 4.38
N GLY A 37 21.31 -2.44 5.33
CA GLY A 37 21.34 -2.09 6.75
C GLY A 37 20.40 -3.02 7.52
N ARG A 38 20.91 -4.18 7.98
CA ARG A 38 20.17 -5.07 8.86
C ARG A 38 20.04 -4.41 10.24
N GLN A 39 18.84 -4.01 10.59
CA GLN A 39 18.42 -3.84 11.98
C GLN A 39 17.01 -4.43 12.09
N ASN A 40 16.73 -5.14 13.19
CA ASN A 40 15.44 -5.81 13.42
C ASN A 40 14.30 -4.80 13.40
N PRO A 41 13.38 -4.85 12.42
CA PRO A 41 12.38 -3.81 12.22
C PRO A 41 11.30 -3.75 13.31
N THR A 42 11.16 -4.78 14.12
CA THR A 42 10.00 -4.95 15.01
C THR A 42 10.02 -4.10 16.26
N GLU A 43 11.16 -3.72 16.80
CA GLU A 43 11.23 -2.89 18.01
C GLU A 43 11.39 -1.40 17.70
N GLU A 44 12.17 -1.05 16.68
CA GLU A 44 12.31 0.33 16.22
C GLU A 44 11.00 0.89 15.64
N LEU A 45 10.23 0.06 14.95
CA LEU A 45 8.89 0.40 14.47
C LEU A 45 7.91 0.68 15.62
N LYS A 46 8.03 0.03 16.75
CA LYS A 46 7.19 0.30 17.94
C LYS A 46 7.47 1.67 18.57
N MET A 47 8.72 2.13 18.53
CA MET A 47 9.09 3.44 19.10
C MET A 47 8.90 4.63 18.15
N LYS A 48 8.91 4.41 16.84
CA LYS A 48 8.91 5.47 15.83
C LYS A 48 7.54 6.03 15.48
N TYR A 49 6.45 5.31 15.80
CA TYR A 49 5.10 5.78 15.48
C TYR A 49 4.42 6.38 16.71
N ASN A 50 4.65 7.67 16.90
CA ASN A 50 3.91 8.46 17.88
C ASN A 50 2.42 8.37 17.54
N HIS A 51 1.65 7.64 18.34
CA HIS A 51 0.23 7.42 18.13
C HIS A 51 -0.52 8.74 18.30
N ASN A 52 -0.92 9.34 17.19
CA ASN A 52 -1.83 10.46 17.23
C ASN A 52 -3.19 9.98 17.79
N LYS A 53 -3.46 10.34 19.05
CA LYS A 53 -4.67 9.92 19.78
C LYS A 53 -5.97 10.30 19.04
N ASN A 54 -5.95 11.38 18.24
CA ASN A 54 -7.10 11.81 17.45
C ASN A 54 -7.44 10.81 16.34
N LEU A 55 -6.43 10.13 15.77
CA LEU A 55 -6.65 9.12 14.73
C LEU A 55 -7.22 7.81 15.26
N VAL A 56 -7.09 7.54 16.57
CA VAL A 56 -7.60 6.29 17.18
C VAL A 56 -9.12 6.18 17.03
N LYS A 57 -9.83 7.30 17.25
CA LYS A 57 -11.30 7.34 17.07
C LYS A 57 -11.67 7.09 15.61
N ASN A 58 -10.98 7.76 14.67
CA ASN A 58 -11.24 7.59 13.24
C ASN A 58 -10.93 6.15 12.78
N ALA A 59 -9.79 5.60 13.20
CA ALA A 59 -9.44 4.21 12.88
C ALA A 59 -10.42 3.19 13.46
N LYS A 60 -11.08 3.49 14.58
CA LYS A 60 -12.15 2.64 15.13
C LYS A 60 -13.39 2.69 14.24
N VAL A 61 -13.84 3.88 13.87
CA VAL A 61 -14.99 4.06 12.97
C VAL A 61 -14.75 3.36 11.64
N LEU A 62 -13.60 3.58 11.01
CA LEU A 62 -13.25 2.94 9.73
C LEU A 62 -13.20 1.40 9.82
N ARG A 63 -12.81 0.83 10.97
CA ARG A 63 -12.86 -0.63 11.18
C ARG A 63 -14.28 -1.18 11.27
N GLU A 64 -15.21 -0.39 11.78
CA GLU A 64 -16.63 -0.75 11.91
C GLU A 64 -17.36 -0.54 10.57
N ASP A 65 -16.97 0.50 9.80
CA ASP A 65 -17.58 0.90 8.54
C ASP A 65 -16.64 0.64 7.35
N MET A 66 -16.29 -0.63 7.16
CA MET A 66 -15.48 -1.06 6.02
C MET A 66 -16.26 -0.96 4.71
N THR A 67 -15.59 -0.52 3.64
CA THR A 67 -16.15 -0.58 2.29
C THR A 67 -16.46 -2.03 1.87
N LYS A 68 -17.24 -2.19 0.80
CA LYS A 68 -17.56 -3.52 0.26
C LYS A 68 -16.29 -4.25 -0.18
N GLU A 69 -15.39 -3.55 -0.84
CA GLU A 69 -14.13 -4.07 -1.36
C GLU A 69 -13.15 -4.43 -0.24
N GLU A 70 -13.01 -3.57 0.78
CA GLU A 70 -12.22 -3.88 1.97
C GLU A 70 -12.75 -5.14 2.67
N ARG A 71 -14.06 -5.26 2.80
CA ARG A 71 -14.73 -6.40 3.42
C ARG A 71 -14.47 -7.68 2.65
N HIS A 72 -14.60 -7.64 1.30
CA HIS A 72 -14.31 -8.76 0.41
C HIS A 72 -12.85 -9.21 0.57
N LEU A 73 -11.89 -8.30 0.43
CA LEU A 73 -10.47 -8.63 0.57
C LEU A 73 -10.12 -9.17 1.97
N TRP A 74 -10.74 -8.61 3.02
CA TRP A 74 -10.47 -9.04 4.39
C TRP A 74 -10.99 -10.43 4.70
N TYR A 75 -12.28 -10.67 4.48
CA TYR A 75 -12.94 -11.92 4.92
C TYR A 75 -12.59 -13.10 4.04
N ASP A 76 -12.46 -12.88 2.74
CA ASP A 76 -12.28 -13.98 1.79
C ASP A 76 -10.79 -14.29 1.54
N TYR A 77 -9.88 -13.39 1.93
CA TYR A 77 -8.46 -13.61 1.69
C TYR A 77 -7.55 -13.28 2.89
N LEU A 78 -7.39 -12.01 3.30
CA LEU A 78 -6.35 -11.59 4.24
C LEU A 78 -6.46 -12.22 5.63
N ARG A 79 -7.68 -12.40 6.12
CA ARG A 79 -7.96 -13.00 7.43
C ARG A 79 -7.46 -14.45 7.54
N ASN A 80 -7.44 -15.17 6.43
CA ASN A 80 -7.13 -16.60 6.36
C ASN A 80 -5.64 -16.88 6.06
N LYS A 81 -4.78 -15.85 5.97
CA LYS A 81 -3.35 -16.00 5.72
C LYS A 81 -2.58 -16.40 6.97
N ASP A 82 -1.50 -17.17 6.78
CA ASP A 82 -0.57 -17.58 7.86
C ASP A 82 0.14 -16.39 8.49
N VAL A 83 0.18 -15.24 7.81
CA VAL A 83 0.75 -14.00 8.31
C VAL A 83 -0.35 -13.07 8.81
N ARG A 84 -0.12 -12.44 9.97
CA ARG A 84 -1.11 -11.57 10.59
C ARG A 84 -1.20 -10.23 9.88
N PHE A 85 -2.39 -9.91 9.39
CA PHE A 85 -2.78 -8.56 8.95
C PHE A 85 -3.52 -7.79 10.04
N LEU A 86 -3.34 -6.49 10.06
CA LEU A 86 -4.08 -5.53 10.89
C LEU A 86 -4.87 -4.60 9.98
N ARG A 87 -6.12 -4.32 10.33
CA ARG A 87 -6.99 -3.38 9.61
C ARG A 87 -6.84 -1.99 10.20
N GLN A 88 -6.95 -0.98 9.34
CA GLN A 88 -6.99 0.44 9.71
C GLN A 88 -5.91 0.77 10.76
N LYS A 89 -4.66 0.43 10.40
CA LYS A 89 -3.51 0.62 11.28
C LYS A 89 -3.01 2.06 11.18
N ILE A 90 -2.83 2.71 12.32
CA ILE A 90 -2.22 4.03 12.39
C ILE A 90 -0.70 3.87 12.28
N ILE A 91 -0.10 4.59 11.32
CA ILE A 91 1.34 4.66 11.07
C ILE A 91 1.71 6.13 10.94
N GLY A 92 2.37 6.69 11.94
CA GLY A 92 2.62 8.13 12.02
C GLY A 92 1.30 8.94 12.06
N SER A 93 1.11 9.79 11.07
CA SER A 93 -0.10 10.61 10.91
C SER A 93 -1.12 10.03 9.94
N TYR A 94 -0.93 8.79 9.50
CA TYR A 94 -1.77 8.14 8.48
C TYR A 94 -2.47 6.91 9.02
N ILE A 95 -3.65 6.61 8.49
CA ILE A 95 -4.35 5.35 8.70
C ILE A 95 -4.23 4.57 7.40
N VAL A 96 -3.74 3.33 7.46
CA VAL A 96 -3.61 2.44 6.30
C VAL A 96 -4.64 1.31 6.40
N ASP A 97 -5.20 0.87 5.25
CA ASP A 97 -6.31 -0.08 5.25
C ASP A 97 -5.88 -1.44 5.82
N PHE A 98 -4.80 -2.02 5.30
CA PHE A 98 -4.26 -3.28 5.79
C PHE A 98 -2.74 -3.20 5.96
N TYR A 99 -2.25 -3.76 7.06
CA TYR A 99 -0.83 -3.78 7.41
C TYR A 99 -0.38 -5.16 7.86
N CYS A 100 0.71 -5.66 7.30
CA CYS A 100 1.39 -6.87 7.71
C CYS A 100 2.80 -6.54 8.24
N ALA A 101 3.02 -6.72 9.54
CA ALA A 101 4.31 -6.43 10.16
C ALA A 101 5.42 -7.38 9.69
N LYS A 102 5.12 -8.68 9.51
CA LYS A 102 6.10 -9.68 9.09
C LYS A 102 6.68 -9.41 7.70
N ALA A 103 5.85 -8.89 6.79
CA ALA A 103 6.24 -8.55 5.43
C ALA A 103 6.63 -7.07 5.25
N ASN A 104 6.49 -6.22 6.28
CA ASN A 104 6.57 -4.76 6.16
C ASN A 104 5.72 -4.24 4.99
N LEU A 105 4.51 -4.76 4.87
CA LEU A 105 3.60 -4.54 3.75
C LEU A 105 2.39 -3.74 4.20
N VAL A 106 2.07 -2.71 3.44
CA VAL A 106 0.83 -1.96 3.48
C VAL A 106 0.04 -2.25 2.21
N ILE A 107 -1.24 -2.55 2.34
CA ILE A 107 -2.18 -2.69 1.22
C ILE A 107 -3.24 -1.62 1.39
N GLU A 108 -3.46 -0.84 0.34
CA GLU A 108 -4.47 0.21 0.26
C GLU A 108 -5.42 -0.08 -0.89
N LEU A 109 -6.72 0.08 -0.66
CA LEU A 109 -7.73 -0.04 -1.69
C LEU A 109 -8.08 1.35 -2.21
N ASP A 110 -7.85 1.54 -3.50
CA ASP A 110 -8.04 2.85 -4.14
C ASP A 110 -9.40 2.90 -4.84
N GLY A 111 -10.31 3.72 -4.29
CA GLY A 111 -11.54 4.07 -4.95
C GLY A 111 -11.28 5.03 -6.11
N SER A 112 -12.08 4.96 -7.17
CA SER A 112 -12.05 5.87 -8.31
C SER A 112 -12.55 7.28 -7.94
N GLN A 113 -12.00 7.90 -6.88
CA GLN A 113 -12.35 9.25 -6.50
C GLN A 113 -11.52 10.26 -7.30
N HIS A 114 -12.21 11.29 -7.77
CA HIS A 114 -11.70 12.37 -8.59
C HIS A 114 -10.35 12.91 -8.10
N TYR A 115 -9.35 12.85 -9.01
CA TYR A 115 -8.02 13.40 -8.80
C TYR A 115 -8.09 14.94 -8.78
N GLU A 116 -8.37 15.52 -7.63
CA GLU A 116 -8.08 16.92 -7.40
C GLU A 116 -6.59 17.09 -7.11
N ASP A 117 -5.95 18.11 -7.70
CA ASP A 117 -4.50 18.36 -7.60
C ASP A 117 -3.95 18.40 -6.16
N LYS A 118 -4.78 18.74 -5.20
CA LYS A 118 -4.43 18.74 -3.76
C LYS A 118 -4.30 17.33 -3.18
N GLY A 119 -5.09 16.38 -3.68
CA GLY A 119 -5.01 14.96 -3.28
C GLY A 119 -3.71 14.31 -3.72
N ILE A 120 -3.24 14.62 -4.94
CA ILE A 120 -2.03 14.02 -5.53
C ILE A 120 -0.77 14.32 -4.69
N LYS A 121 -0.61 15.56 -4.20
CA LYS A 121 0.53 15.93 -3.36
C LYS A 121 0.51 15.21 -2.01
N TYR A 122 -0.66 15.17 -1.38
CA TYR A 122 -0.84 14.50 -0.10
C TYR A 122 -0.57 12.99 -0.20
N ASP A 123 -1.04 12.35 -1.26
CA ASP A 123 -0.82 10.93 -1.52
C ASP A 123 0.66 10.61 -1.79
N ALA A 124 1.36 11.49 -2.51
CA ALA A 124 2.79 11.34 -2.74
C ALA A 124 3.60 11.48 -1.44
N GLU A 125 3.27 12.44 -0.58
CA GLU A 125 3.90 12.63 0.73
C GLU A 125 3.63 11.44 1.67
N ARG A 126 2.40 10.93 1.67
CA ARG A 126 1.99 9.74 2.42
C ARG A 126 2.80 8.51 2.00
N THR A 127 2.86 8.24 0.70
CA THR A 127 3.61 7.11 0.14
C THR A 127 5.09 7.23 0.49
N LYS A 128 5.70 8.39 0.24
CA LYS A 128 7.10 8.66 0.58
C LYS A 128 7.40 8.44 2.06
N PHE A 129 6.51 8.89 2.96
CA PHE A 129 6.66 8.67 4.39
C PHE A 129 6.65 7.17 4.74
N LEU A 130 5.72 6.41 4.19
CA LEU A 130 5.63 4.96 4.45
C LEU A 130 6.87 4.22 3.92
N GLU A 131 7.32 4.53 2.71
CA GLU A 131 8.51 3.94 2.09
C GLU A 131 9.80 4.29 2.83
N GLN A 132 9.98 5.53 3.28
CA GLN A 132 11.11 5.96 4.10
C GLN A 132 11.17 5.22 5.44
N ASN A 133 10.04 4.72 5.93
CA ASN A 133 9.98 3.88 7.12
C ASN A 133 10.14 2.38 6.81
N GLY A 134 10.60 2.01 5.62
CA GLY A 134 10.87 0.63 5.21
C GLY A 134 9.63 -0.20 4.87
N LEU A 135 8.48 0.46 4.68
CA LEU A 135 7.25 -0.20 4.30
C LEU A 135 7.11 -0.26 2.79
N THR A 136 6.62 -1.36 2.27
CA THR A 136 6.18 -1.48 0.88
C THR A 136 4.69 -1.16 0.83
N VAL A 137 4.30 -0.25 -0.05
CA VAL A 137 2.90 0.12 -0.26
C VAL A 137 2.41 -0.52 -1.56
N VAL A 138 1.36 -1.31 -1.46
CA VAL A 138 0.64 -1.89 -2.60
C VAL A 138 -0.74 -1.25 -2.66
N ARG A 139 -1.04 -0.60 -3.78
CA ARG A 139 -2.35 -0.02 -4.04
C ARG A 139 -3.11 -0.90 -5.02
N ILE A 140 -4.34 -1.21 -4.67
CA ILE A 140 -5.22 -2.07 -5.47
C ILE A 140 -6.47 -1.27 -5.80
N PRO A 141 -6.74 -1.00 -7.09
CA PRO A 141 -7.98 -0.36 -7.49
C PRO A 141 -9.20 -1.19 -7.09
N ASN A 142 -10.25 -0.55 -6.61
CA ASN A 142 -11.50 -1.25 -6.21
C ASN A 142 -12.12 -2.06 -7.35
N ASN A 143 -11.96 -1.61 -8.59
CA ASN A 143 -12.46 -2.36 -9.75
C ASN A 143 -11.75 -3.71 -9.93
N GLU A 144 -10.47 -3.84 -9.56
CA GLU A 144 -9.75 -5.10 -9.61
C GLU A 144 -10.29 -6.10 -8.57
N ILE A 145 -10.61 -5.63 -7.36
CA ILE A 145 -11.26 -6.45 -6.34
C ILE A 145 -12.60 -7.01 -6.86
N ASN A 146 -13.36 -6.19 -7.62
CA ASN A 146 -14.67 -6.59 -8.11
C ASN A 146 -14.63 -7.47 -9.37
N ARG A 147 -13.57 -7.37 -10.20
CA ARG A 147 -13.51 -8.02 -11.52
C ARG A 147 -12.50 -9.16 -11.61
N ASN A 148 -11.45 -9.11 -10.81
CA ASN A 148 -10.29 -10.01 -10.91
C ASN A 148 -9.74 -10.37 -9.53
N PHE A 149 -10.61 -10.79 -8.62
CA PHE A 149 -10.25 -11.07 -7.24
C PHE A 149 -9.15 -12.14 -7.11
N ASP A 150 -9.25 -13.22 -7.89
CA ASP A 150 -8.25 -14.30 -7.87
C ASP A 150 -6.87 -13.80 -8.32
N GLY A 151 -6.82 -12.99 -9.36
CA GLY A 151 -5.56 -12.37 -9.82
C GLY A 151 -4.96 -11.43 -8.77
N VAL A 152 -5.80 -10.69 -8.04
CA VAL A 152 -5.36 -9.86 -6.90
C VAL A 152 -4.76 -10.75 -5.80
N CYS A 153 -5.41 -11.87 -5.47
CA CYS A 153 -4.93 -12.81 -4.46
C CYS A 153 -3.57 -13.42 -4.85
N GLU A 154 -3.42 -13.86 -6.10
CA GLU A 154 -2.16 -14.41 -6.62
C GLU A 154 -1.03 -13.36 -6.58
N TYR A 155 -1.33 -12.12 -6.98
CA TYR A 155 -0.38 -11.02 -6.91
C TYR A 155 0.08 -10.77 -5.47
N LEU A 156 -0.85 -10.67 -4.52
CA LEU A 156 -0.52 -10.47 -3.11
C LEU A 156 0.27 -11.64 -2.52
N ASP A 157 0.00 -12.89 -2.93
CA ASP A 157 0.79 -14.06 -2.54
C ASP A 157 2.23 -13.96 -3.06
N SER A 158 2.42 -13.48 -4.28
CA SER A 158 3.76 -13.28 -4.85
C SER A 158 4.55 -12.23 -4.06
N VAL A 159 3.89 -11.12 -3.70
CA VAL A 159 4.48 -10.05 -2.87
C VAL A 159 4.84 -10.59 -1.48
N LEU A 160 3.94 -11.30 -0.82
CA LEU A 160 4.19 -11.89 0.49
C LEU A 160 5.36 -12.88 0.47
N LYS A 161 5.41 -13.77 -0.53
CA LYS A 161 6.51 -14.73 -0.70
C LYS A 161 7.87 -14.04 -0.89
N SER A 162 7.91 -12.97 -1.67
CA SER A 162 9.15 -12.22 -1.89
C SER A 162 9.64 -11.51 -0.63
N ARG A 163 8.70 -11.03 0.21
CA ARG A 163 9.00 -10.24 1.40
C ARG A 163 9.26 -11.09 2.66
N CYS A 164 8.61 -12.24 2.78
CA CYS A 164 8.80 -13.14 3.91
C CYS A 164 10.05 -14.02 3.79
N ARG A 165 10.62 -14.20 2.57
CA ARG A 165 11.87 -14.97 2.35
C ARG A 165 13.15 -14.23 2.71
N THR A 166 13.10 -12.93 2.94
CA THR A 166 14.28 -12.10 3.29
C THR A 166 14.57 -12.06 4.78
N GLY A 167 13.96 -12.93 5.57
CA GLY A 167 14.01 -12.95 7.03
C GLY A 167 14.59 -14.22 7.67
N ASP A 168 15.24 -15.12 6.87
CA ASP A 168 16.04 -16.25 7.37
C ASP A 168 17.53 -15.93 7.35
#